data_39d7892d1b06d6fd07752d40547ac8f2
#
_entry.id   39d7892d1b06d6fd07752d40547ac8f2
#
_cell.length_a   1.000
_cell.length_b   1.000
_cell.length_c   1.000
_cell.angle_alpha   90.00
_cell.angle_beta   90.00
_cell.angle_gamma   90.00
#
_symmetry.space_group_name_H-M   'P 1'
#
loop_
_entity.id
_entity.type
_entity.pdbx_description
1 polymer ?
#
loop_
_entity_poly.entity_id
_entity_poly.type
_entity_poly.pdbx_seq_one_letter_code
_entity_poly.pdbx_strand_id
1 'polypeptide(L)'
;MEIRDNITALSSKIVQEFEHLSTSVVSDAIDILELTSGGCLPYLIRPLYNYPKPLVGFITTVYAPDGTSLPIHLAMATHAHGRVLLISTDNHKNCAFLGDIQAHLTALNGCKGIVLDGFVRDKEGIKNLELPIYCTGTYPKRPGKADVGGINIPITIGNVKVHSGDLIIADSDGVIIIPQEHAITILNTAKKKGKSDSNRLKRVKEFEYSSAKHIHDFSSILTNDVADYIKKNM
;
A
#
# COMPACT_ATOMS: atom_id res chain seq x y z
N MET A 1 7.16 -17.79 18.93
CA MET A 1 6.95 -16.48 18.30
C MET A 1 8.13 -15.58 18.59
N GLU A 2 8.65 -14.86 17.58
CA GLU A 2 9.76 -13.90 17.71
C GLU A 2 9.22 -12.46 17.76
N ILE A 3 9.72 -11.62 18.67
CA ILE A 3 9.33 -10.21 18.80
C ILE A 3 10.59 -9.35 18.88
N ARG A 4 10.64 -8.27 18.10
CA ARG A 4 11.71 -7.27 18.13
C ARG A 4 11.15 -5.90 18.46
N ASP A 5 11.73 -5.21 19.43
CA ASP A 5 11.19 -3.93 19.95
C ASP A 5 11.84 -2.68 19.32
N ASN A 6 13.06 -2.77 18.82
CA ASN A 6 13.82 -1.62 18.32
C ASN A 6 13.58 -1.43 16.80
N ILE A 7 12.78 -0.41 16.45
CA ILE A 7 12.58 0.03 15.07
C ILE A 7 13.03 1.47 14.95
N THR A 8 14.02 1.73 14.11
CA THR A 8 14.39 3.08 13.72
C THR A 8 13.34 3.58 12.72
N ALA A 9 12.77 4.75 12.96
CA ALA A 9 11.80 5.36 12.05
C ALA A 9 12.31 6.73 11.58
N LEU A 10 11.99 7.09 10.34
CA LEU A 10 12.19 8.44 9.81
C LEU A 10 11.24 9.43 10.50
N SER A 11 11.46 10.73 10.27
CA SER A 11 10.56 11.78 10.75
C SER A 11 9.15 11.60 10.19
N SER A 12 8.13 11.79 11.02
CA SER A 12 6.72 11.72 10.61
C SER A 12 6.33 12.73 9.51
N LYS A 13 7.12 13.77 9.30
CA LYS A 13 6.93 14.72 8.19
C LYS A 13 6.93 14.06 6.82
N ILE A 14 7.71 12.99 6.63
CA ILE A 14 7.77 12.29 5.35
C ILE A 14 6.44 11.59 5.03
N VAL A 15 5.71 11.10 6.03
CA VAL A 15 4.39 10.49 5.85
C VAL A 15 3.42 11.50 5.25
N GLN A 16 3.37 12.72 5.81
CA GLN A 16 2.50 13.79 5.33
C GLN A 16 2.77 14.16 3.86
N GLU A 17 4.02 14.11 3.44
CA GLU A 17 4.39 14.39 2.06
C GLU A 17 3.91 13.31 1.07
N PHE A 18 3.91 12.04 1.50
CA PHE A 18 3.37 10.94 0.69
C PHE A 18 1.84 10.92 0.65
N GLU A 19 1.12 11.49 1.62
CA GLU A 19 -0.36 11.56 1.63
C GLU A 19 -0.96 12.30 0.42
N HIS A 20 -0.15 13.08 -0.28
CA HIS A 20 -0.54 13.84 -1.48
C HIS A 20 -0.18 13.14 -2.81
N LEU A 21 0.35 11.92 -2.74
CA LEU A 21 0.77 11.14 -3.91
C LEU A 21 -0.16 9.94 -4.10
N SER A 22 -0.33 9.51 -5.36
CA SER A 22 -0.98 8.23 -5.67
C SER A 22 0.03 7.09 -5.67
N THR A 23 -0.45 5.86 -5.46
CA THR A 23 0.40 4.66 -5.58
C THR A 23 1.04 4.56 -6.96
N SER A 24 0.33 4.89 -8.05
CA SER A 24 0.85 4.86 -9.42
C SER A 24 2.07 5.77 -9.61
N VAL A 25 2.03 7.01 -9.10
CA VAL A 25 3.16 7.95 -9.20
C VAL A 25 4.36 7.48 -8.38
N VAL A 26 4.12 6.84 -7.24
CA VAL A 26 5.20 6.26 -6.41
C VAL A 26 5.81 5.03 -7.09
N SER A 27 5.00 4.18 -7.73
CA SER A 27 5.48 3.06 -8.54
C SER A 27 6.38 3.54 -9.67
N ASP A 28 5.92 4.52 -10.45
CA ASP A 28 6.72 5.13 -11.51
C ASP A 28 8.06 5.68 -11.00
N ALA A 29 8.07 6.25 -9.79
CA ALA A 29 9.30 6.76 -9.19
C ALA A 29 10.30 5.66 -8.83
N ILE A 30 9.81 4.51 -8.34
CA ILE A 30 10.63 3.32 -8.05
C ILE A 30 11.25 2.79 -9.34
N ASP A 31 10.45 2.69 -10.41
CA ASP A 31 10.91 2.24 -11.74
C ASP A 31 11.94 3.20 -12.35
N ILE A 32 11.72 4.52 -12.28
CA ILE A 32 12.67 5.54 -12.76
C ILE A 32 14.02 5.44 -12.02
N LEU A 33 13.99 5.06 -10.75
CA LEU A 33 15.19 4.91 -9.93
C LEU A 33 15.83 3.51 -10.06
N GLU A 34 15.24 2.62 -10.86
CA GLU A 34 15.70 1.23 -11.08
C GLU A 34 15.93 0.47 -9.76
N LEU A 35 15.07 0.73 -8.74
CA LEU A 35 15.22 0.09 -7.44
C LEU A 35 14.72 -1.35 -7.49
N THR A 36 15.48 -2.25 -6.87
CA THR A 36 15.14 -3.67 -6.73
C THR A 36 14.51 -4.01 -5.39
N SER A 37 14.46 -3.03 -4.47
CA SER A 37 13.83 -3.15 -3.14
C SER A 37 12.55 -2.31 -3.07
N GLY A 38 11.56 -2.78 -2.30
CA GLY A 38 10.22 -2.17 -2.28
C GLY A 38 9.37 -2.56 -3.49
N GLY A 39 8.34 -1.77 -3.76
CA GLY A 39 7.46 -1.95 -4.93
C GLY A 39 6.06 -2.44 -4.59
N CYS A 40 5.32 -2.84 -5.63
CA CYS A 40 3.91 -3.21 -5.52
C CYS A 40 3.73 -4.57 -4.84
N LEU A 41 2.84 -4.63 -3.86
CA LEU A 41 2.35 -5.90 -3.32
C LEU A 41 1.43 -6.60 -4.33
N PRO A 42 1.17 -7.92 -4.17
CA PRO A 42 0.31 -8.68 -5.09
C PRO A 42 -1.03 -7.98 -5.34
N TYR A 43 -1.45 -7.96 -6.60
CA TYR A 43 -2.66 -7.27 -7.06
C TYR A 43 -3.96 -7.75 -6.41
N LEU A 44 -3.95 -8.91 -5.76
CA LEU A 44 -5.08 -9.44 -5.01
C LEU A 44 -5.34 -8.70 -3.69
N ILE A 45 -4.35 -7.99 -3.16
CA ILE A 45 -4.51 -7.18 -1.94
C ILE A 45 -5.21 -5.88 -2.34
N ARG A 46 -6.48 -5.76 -1.96
CA ARG A 46 -7.35 -4.64 -2.34
C ARG A 46 -8.01 -4.01 -1.12
N PRO A 47 -8.42 -2.73 -1.22
CA PRO A 47 -9.18 -2.11 -0.15
C PRO A 47 -10.49 -2.87 0.09
N LEU A 48 -10.81 -3.15 1.36
CA LEU A 48 -12.05 -3.82 1.76
C LEU A 48 -13.27 -2.95 1.43
N TYR A 49 -13.11 -1.65 1.53
CA TYR A 49 -14.08 -0.61 1.18
C TYR A 49 -13.40 0.52 0.42
N ASN A 50 -14.20 1.44 -0.11
CA ASN A 50 -13.65 2.65 -0.73
C ASN A 50 -13.25 3.66 0.37
N TYR A 51 -11.97 3.99 0.44
CA TYR A 51 -11.42 4.97 1.38
C TYR A 51 -11.14 6.29 0.65
N PRO A 52 -11.56 7.45 1.22
CA PRO A 52 -11.47 8.74 0.53
C PRO A 52 -10.04 9.29 0.46
N LYS A 53 -9.13 8.75 1.25
CA LYS A 53 -7.72 9.16 1.30
C LYS A 53 -6.82 7.93 1.22
N PRO A 54 -5.61 8.07 0.67
CA PRO A 54 -4.64 6.99 0.71
C PRO A 54 -4.25 6.66 2.16
N LEU A 55 -4.00 5.38 2.42
CA LEU A 55 -3.37 4.94 3.65
C LEU A 55 -1.85 5.16 3.51
N VAL A 56 -1.27 5.96 4.40
CA VAL A 56 0.18 6.18 4.45
C VAL A 56 0.67 6.05 5.88
N GLY A 57 1.76 5.32 6.08
CA GLY A 57 2.36 5.20 7.41
C GLY A 57 3.61 4.33 7.45
N PHE A 58 4.24 4.32 8.63
CA PHE A 58 5.31 3.39 8.91
C PHE A 58 4.75 2.02 9.26
N ILE A 59 5.40 0.97 8.77
CA ILE A 59 4.98 -0.41 8.93
C ILE A 59 5.42 -0.96 10.28
N THR A 60 4.54 -1.72 10.92
CA THR A 60 4.85 -2.81 11.83
C THR A 60 4.59 -4.12 11.10
N THR A 61 5.61 -4.92 10.87
CA THR A 61 5.47 -6.22 10.22
C THR A 61 4.96 -7.27 11.21
N VAL A 62 4.03 -8.11 10.74
CA VAL A 62 3.49 -9.25 11.50
C VAL A 62 3.55 -10.49 10.63
N TYR A 63 4.17 -11.55 11.13
CA TYR A 63 4.18 -12.84 10.47
C TYR A 63 3.26 -13.81 11.20
N ALA A 64 2.25 -14.30 10.52
CA ALA A 64 1.17 -15.14 11.06
C ALA A 64 0.95 -16.38 10.18
N PRO A 65 1.90 -17.37 10.17
CA PRO A 65 1.83 -18.55 9.34
C PRO A 65 0.77 -19.54 9.81
N ASP A 66 0.53 -20.58 9.03
CA ASP A 66 -0.25 -21.77 9.40
C ASP A 66 -1.68 -21.50 9.92
N GLY A 67 -2.27 -20.39 9.50
CA GLY A 67 -3.62 -20.00 9.92
C GLY A 67 -3.72 -19.57 11.39
N THR A 68 -2.62 -19.13 12.02
CA THR A 68 -2.65 -18.55 13.37
C THR A 68 -2.94 -17.06 13.36
N SER A 69 -3.66 -16.57 14.37
CA SER A 69 -3.88 -15.12 14.58
C SER A 69 -3.22 -14.59 15.87
N LEU A 70 -2.50 -15.42 16.61
CA LEU A 70 -1.92 -14.98 17.89
C LEU A 70 -0.93 -13.82 17.71
N PRO A 71 0.03 -13.82 16.75
CA PRO A 71 0.91 -12.68 16.50
C PRO A 71 0.14 -11.41 16.15
N ILE A 72 -0.96 -11.54 15.39
CA ILE A 72 -1.80 -10.43 14.99
C ILE A 72 -2.46 -9.78 16.21
N HIS A 73 -3.10 -10.58 17.07
CA HIS A 73 -3.73 -10.07 18.29
C HIS A 73 -2.73 -9.35 19.20
N LEU A 74 -1.52 -9.90 19.34
CA LEU A 74 -0.47 -9.28 20.13
C LEU A 74 0.01 -7.96 19.52
N ALA A 75 0.28 -7.94 18.22
CA ALA A 75 0.69 -6.73 17.51
C ALA A 75 -0.36 -5.60 17.61
N MET A 76 -1.65 -5.95 17.47
CA MET A 76 -2.76 -5.02 17.65
C MET A 76 -2.77 -4.38 19.05
N ALA A 77 -2.45 -5.14 20.07
CA ALA A 77 -2.45 -4.66 21.45
C ALA A 77 -1.20 -3.82 21.79
N THR A 78 -0.04 -4.11 21.21
CA THR A 78 1.26 -3.61 21.69
C THR A 78 2.05 -2.80 20.67
N HIS A 79 1.86 -2.98 19.37
CA HIS A 79 2.72 -2.43 18.29
C HIS A 79 1.94 -1.68 17.19
N ALA A 80 0.64 -1.47 17.35
CA ALA A 80 -0.21 -0.86 16.32
C ALA A 80 -0.27 0.67 16.39
N HIS A 81 -0.03 1.28 17.56
CA HIS A 81 -0.23 2.71 17.77
C HIS A 81 0.58 3.57 16.79
N GLY A 82 -0.10 4.40 16.01
CA GLY A 82 0.51 5.29 15.01
C GLY A 82 1.14 4.59 13.81
N ARG A 83 0.96 3.26 13.67
CA ARG A 83 1.56 2.41 12.63
C ARG A 83 0.52 1.82 11.71
N VAL A 84 0.97 1.29 10.58
CA VAL A 84 0.21 0.39 9.71
C VAL A 84 0.67 -1.04 10.00
N LEU A 85 -0.25 -1.92 10.35
CA LEU A 85 0.06 -3.34 10.49
C LEU A 85 0.11 -3.98 9.11
N LEU A 86 1.28 -4.45 8.71
CA LEU A 86 1.46 -5.26 7.50
C LEU A 86 1.64 -6.72 7.90
N ILE A 87 0.68 -7.55 7.53
CA ILE A 87 0.55 -8.92 7.99
C ILE A 87 0.80 -9.87 6.83
N SER A 88 1.83 -10.72 6.96
CA SER A 88 2.04 -11.87 6.08
C SER A 88 1.44 -13.12 6.71
N THR A 89 0.59 -13.80 5.95
CA THR A 89 -0.04 -15.06 6.31
C THR A 89 0.46 -16.23 5.48
N ASP A 90 1.54 -16.03 4.69
CA ASP A 90 1.99 -16.94 3.65
C ASP A 90 0.89 -17.25 2.62
N ASN A 91 0.04 -16.25 2.34
CA ASN A 91 -1.10 -16.41 1.44
C ASN A 91 -2.04 -17.59 1.84
N HIS A 92 -2.21 -17.80 3.16
CA HIS A 92 -3.06 -18.85 3.70
C HIS A 92 -4.53 -18.63 3.34
N LYS A 93 -5.18 -19.65 2.76
CA LYS A 93 -6.53 -19.52 2.16
C LYS A 93 -7.65 -20.22 2.93
N ASN A 94 -7.35 -20.83 4.08
CA ASN A 94 -8.32 -21.69 4.76
C ASN A 94 -9.00 -21.04 5.97
N CYS A 95 -8.69 -19.79 6.29
CA CYS A 95 -9.34 -19.03 7.36
C CYS A 95 -9.21 -17.52 7.14
N ALA A 96 -10.05 -16.74 7.84
CA ALA A 96 -9.87 -15.31 8.01
C ALA A 96 -8.97 -15.05 9.23
N PHE A 97 -8.21 -13.98 9.19
CA PHE A 97 -7.25 -13.63 10.23
C PHE A 97 -7.73 -12.48 11.13
N LEU A 98 -8.71 -11.72 10.67
CA LEU A 98 -9.24 -10.51 11.31
C LEU A 98 -10.76 -10.50 11.17
N GLY A 99 -11.47 -10.14 12.25
CA GLY A 99 -12.90 -9.86 12.26
C GLY A 99 -13.17 -8.44 12.80
N ASP A 100 -14.44 -8.10 12.98
CA ASP A 100 -14.90 -6.79 13.43
C ASP A 100 -14.38 -6.41 14.82
N ILE A 101 -14.43 -7.31 15.78
CA ILE A 101 -13.94 -7.05 17.16
C ILE A 101 -12.46 -6.64 17.13
N GLN A 102 -11.61 -7.38 16.40
CA GLN A 102 -10.18 -7.07 16.28
C GLN A 102 -9.95 -5.76 15.55
N ALA A 103 -10.72 -5.49 14.50
CA ALA A 103 -10.63 -4.23 13.77
C ALA A 103 -10.96 -3.03 14.66
N HIS A 104 -12.04 -3.11 15.45
CA HIS A 104 -12.41 -2.06 16.41
C HIS A 104 -11.36 -1.85 17.50
N LEU A 105 -10.83 -2.92 18.10
CA LEU A 105 -9.77 -2.84 19.11
C LEU A 105 -8.50 -2.20 18.52
N THR A 106 -8.16 -2.53 17.28
CA THR A 106 -7.00 -1.97 16.59
C THR A 106 -7.18 -0.48 16.30
N ALA A 107 -8.37 -0.05 15.88
CA ALA A 107 -8.71 1.35 15.69
C ALA A 107 -8.65 2.14 17.02
N LEU A 108 -9.21 1.60 18.09
CA LEU A 108 -9.15 2.19 19.42
C LEU A 108 -7.72 2.37 19.93
N ASN A 109 -6.80 1.46 19.56
CA ASN A 109 -5.38 1.60 19.86
C ASN A 109 -4.64 2.59 18.94
N GLY A 110 -5.32 3.32 18.07
CA GLY A 110 -4.73 4.36 17.23
C GLY A 110 -3.89 3.83 16.06
N CYS A 111 -4.16 2.62 15.58
CA CYS A 111 -3.58 2.08 14.35
C CYS A 111 -4.03 2.92 13.15
N LYS A 112 -3.15 3.15 12.19
CA LYS A 112 -3.45 3.91 10.97
C LYS A 112 -4.14 3.07 9.88
N GLY A 113 -3.94 1.76 9.89
CA GLY A 113 -4.53 0.85 8.92
C GLY A 113 -3.97 -0.56 9.00
N ILE A 114 -4.61 -1.49 8.33
CA ILE A 114 -4.21 -2.90 8.28
C ILE A 114 -4.11 -3.34 6.83
N VAL A 115 -3.00 -4.00 6.49
CA VAL A 115 -2.79 -4.63 5.17
C VAL A 115 -2.39 -6.07 5.40
N LEU A 116 -3.07 -7.02 4.74
CA LEU A 116 -2.76 -8.44 4.88
C LEU A 116 -2.91 -9.22 3.57
N ASP A 117 -2.04 -10.20 3.37
CA ASP A 117 -2.12 -11.15 2.25
C ASP A 117 -3.08 -12.32 2.51
N GLY A 118 -4.08 -12.08 3.34
CA GLY A 118 -5.07 -13.06 3.79
C GLY A 118 -6.50 -12.53 3.78
N PHE A 119 -7.42 -13.32 4.33
CA PHE A 119 -8.83 -12.98 4.39
C PHE A 119 -9.24 -12.32 5.72
N VAL A 120 -10.28 -11.49 5.63
CA VAL A 120 -11.01 -10.95 6.78
C VAL A 120 -12.41 -11.56 6.88
N ARG A 121 -13.08 -11.40 8.01
CA ARG A 121 -14.49 -11.78 8.20
C ARG A 121 -15.27 -10.64 8.85
N ASP A 122 -16.57 -10.84 9.03
CA ASP A 122 -17.49 -9.89 9.67
C ASP A 122 -17.47 -8.51 8.98
N LYS A 123 -17.41 -8.54 7.63
CA LYS A 123 -17.24 -7.38 6.76
C LYS A 123 -18.23 -6.25 7.10
N GLU A 124 -19.52 -6.58 7.30
CA GLU A 124 -20.54 -5.57 7.59
C GLU A 124 -20.29 -4.85 8.94
N GLY A 125 -19.75 -5.56 9.95
CA GLY A 125 -19.37 -4.97 11.23
C GLY A 125 -18.17 -4.00 11.14
N ILE A 126 -17.34 -4.12 10.08
CA ILE A 126 -16.18 -3.26 9.83
C ILE A 126 -16.56 -2.01 9.02
N LYS A 127 -17.68 -2.02 8.30
CA LYS A 127 -18.03 -1.06 7.25
C LYS A 127 -17.94 0.41 7.65
N ASN A 128 -18.32 0.74 8.87
CA ASN A 128 -18.34 2.12 9.35
C ASN A 128 -17.12 2.49 10.21
N LEU A 129 -16.11 1.62 10.22
CA LEU A 129 -14.88 1.87 10.97
C LEU A 129 -13.94 2.75 10.14
N GLU A 130 -13.47 3.84 10.74
CA GLU A 130 -12.48 4.72 10.14
C GLU A 130 -11.05 4.12 10.19
N LEU A 131 -10.93 2.84 9.85
CA LEU A 131 -9.65 2.11 9.78
C LEU A 131 -9.52 1.49 8.39
N PRO A 132 -8.64 1.99 7.52
CA PRO A 132 -8.39 1.37 6.23
C PRO A 132 -7.88 -0.06 6.37
N ILE A 133 -8.54 -1.00 5.69
CA ILE A 133 -8.17 -2.41 5.65
C ILE A 133 -8.01 -2.84 4.20
N TYR A 134 -6.86 -3.40 3.87
CA TYR A 134 -6.54 -4.00 2.58
C TYR A 134 -6.29 -5.49 2.76
N CYS A 135 -6.95 -6.32 1.97
CA CYS A 135 -6.90 -7.77 2.12
C CYS A 135 -7.13 -8.48 0.78
N THR A 136 -6.99 -9.79 0.75
CA THR A 136 -7.24 -10.58 -0.46
C THR A 136 -8.70 -11.00 -0.61
N GLY A 137 -9.57 -10.68 0.35
CA GLY A 137 -10.99 -10.96 0.31
C GLY A 137 -11.58 -11.30 1.68
N THR A 138 -12.76 -11.93 1.66
CA THR A 138 -13.48 -12.33 2.89
C THR A 138 -13.69 -13.84 2.97
N TYR A 139 -13.61 -14.38 4.19
CA TYR A 139 -13.86 -15.80 4.46
C TYR A 139 -14.42 -16.00 5.88
N PRO A 140 -15.44 -16.84 6.11
CA PRO A 140 -16.13 -16.90 7.42
C PRO A 140 -15.39 -17.69 8.49
N LYS A 141 -14.51 -18.63 8.12
CA LYS A 141 -13.84 -19.53 9.06
C LYS A 141 -12.84 -18.78 9.92
N ARG A 142 -12.90 -18.96 11.24
CA ARG A 142 -11.94 -18.36 12.20
C ARG A 142 -10.53 -18.97 12.09
N PRO A 143 -9.48 -18.24 12.47
CA PRO A 143 -8.12 -18.74 12.54
C PRO A 143 -7.88 -19.55 13.83
N GLY A 144 -6.73 -20.24 13.88
CA GLY A 144 -6.16 -20.78 15.10
C GLY A 144 -5.46 -19.72 15.97
N LYS A 145 -4.81 -20.17 17.07
CA LYS A 145 -4.02 -19.34 17.99
C LYS A 145 -2.75 -20.07 18.43
N ALA A 146 -2.00 -20.63 17.47
CA ALA A 146 -0.71 -21.23 17.77
C ALA A 146 0.35 -20.16 18.07
N ASP A 147 1.28 -20.46 18.98
CA ASP A 147 2.40 -19.58 19.34
C ASP A 147 3.56 -19.74 18.34
N VAL A 148 3.31 -19.31 17.11
CA VAL A 148 4.27 -19.30 16.00
C VAL A 148 4.24 -17.94 15.31
N GLY A 149 5.23 -17.66 14.44
CA GLY A 149 5.32 -16.39 13.71
C GLY A 149 6.12 -15.31 14.44
N GLY A 150 5.83 -14.05 14.18
CA GLY A 150 6.59 -12.95 14.81
C GLY A 150 6.05 -11.56 14.54
N ILE A 151 6.63 -10.60 15.28
CA ILE A 151 6.32 -9.17 15.19
C ILE A 151 7.64 -8.42 14.99
N ASN A 152 7.64 -7.43 14.11
CA ASN A 152 8.80 -6.61 13.76
C ASN A 152 9.98 -7.43 13.18
N ILE A 153 9.72 -8.62 12.66
CA ILE A 153 10.69 -9.40 11.89
C ILE A 153 10.52 -9.13 10.39
N PRO A 154 11.56 -9.29 9.56
CA PRO A 154 11.41 -9.19 8.11
C PRO A 154 10.37 -10.20 7.61
N ILE A 155 9.48 -9.74 6.71
CA ILE A 155 8.50 -10.58 6.05
C ILE A 155 8.64 -10.46 4.54
N THR A 156 8.04 -11.39 3.81
CA THR A 156 7.92 -11.32 2.35
C THR A 156 6.46 -11.49 1.96
N ILE A 157 5.95 -10.61 1.10
CA ILE A 157 4.60 -10.70 0.53
C ILE A 157 4.74 -10.65 -0.99
N GLY A 158 4.37 -11.74 -1.66
CA GLY A 158 4.71 -11.92 -3.07
C GLY A 158 6.23 -11.95 -3.25
N ASN A 159 6.76 -11.03 -4.04
CA ASN A 159 8.21 -10.89 -4.26
C ASN A 159 8.83 -9.71 -3.49
N VAL A 160 8.06 -9.05 -2.62
CA VAL A 160 8.51 -7.86 -1.90
C VAL A 160 8.92 -8.22 -0.49
N LYS A 161 10.20 -8.01 -0.18
CA LYS A 161 10.74 -8.10 1.17
C LYS A 161 10.50 -6.80 1.91
N VAL A 162 9.97 -6.87 3.12
CA VAL A 162 9.56 -5.72 3.93
C VAL A 162 10.17 -5.80 5.33
N HIS A 163 10.63 -4.66 5.81
CA HIS A 163 11.11 -4.50 7.17
C HIS A 163 10.19 -3.58 7.98
N SER A 164 10.08 -3.82 9.26
CA SER A 164 9.43 -2.85 10.15
C SER A 164 10.17 -1.51 10.10
N GLY A 165 9.40 -0.42 9.99
CA GLY A 165 9.95 0.91 9.77
C GLY A 165 9.93 1.37 8.31
N ASP A 166 9.80 0.47 7.33
CA ASP A 166 9.50 0.87 5.96
C ASP A 166 8.19 1.65 5.90
N LEU A 167 8.00 2.45 4.84
CA LEU A 167 6.72 3.12 4.61
C LEU A 167 5.83 2.27 3.69
N ILE A 168 4.54 2.49 3.85
CA ILE A 168 3.52 1.95 2.98
C ILE A 168 2.64 3.09 2.46
N ILE A 169 2.26 3.00 1.19
CA ILE A 169 1.19 3.80 0.61
C ILE A 169 0.20 2.86 -0.05
N ALA A 170 -1.10 3.08 0.19
CA ALA A 170 -2.15 2.27 -0.40
C ALA A 170 -3.38 3.12 -0.76
N ASP A 171 -3.94 2.88 -1.93
CA ASP A 171 -5.15 3.51 -2.46
C ASP A 171 -6.02 2.49 -3.23
N SER A 172 -6.93 2.97 -4.09
CA SER A 172 -7.80 2.11 -4.90
C SER A 172 -7.03 1.21 -5.88
N ASP A 173 -5.84 1.60 -6.30
CA ASP A 173 -5.04 0.87 -7.28
C ASP A 173 -4.25 -0.28 -6.64
N GLY A 174 -3.95 -0.19 -5.35
CA GLY A 174 -3.26 -1.23 -4.62
C GLY A 174 -2.37 -0.71 -3.50
N VAL A 175 -1.29 -1.45 -3.23
CA VAL A 175 -0.39 -1.23 -2.10
C VAL A 175 1.06 -1.22 -2.57
N ILE A 176 1.83 -0.21 -2.14
CA ILE A 176 3.27 -0.10 -2.42
C ILE A 176 4.06 0.00 -1.13
N ILE A 177 5.16 -0.71 -1.10
CA ILE A 177 6.17 -0.64 -0.03
C ILE A 177 7.31 0.27 -0.48
N ILE A 178 7.69 1.18 0.40
CA ILE A 178 8.75 2.15 0.21
C ILE A 178 9.83 1.86 1.25
N PRO A 179 10.99 1.29 0.85
CA PRO A 179 12.09 1.05 1.77
C PRO A 179 12.54 2.36 2.43
N GLN A 180 12.79 2.29 3.74
CA GLN A 180 13.13 3.47 4.53
C GLN A 180 14.37 4.21 4.00
N GLU A 181 15.37 3.47 3.57
CA GLU A 181 16.63 4.02 3.02
C GLU A 181 16.45 4.79 1.71
N HIS A 182 15.41 4.48 0.93
CA HIS A 182 15.12 5.15 -0.35
C HIS A 182 13.97 6.16 -0.28
N ALA A 183 13.31 6.30 0.86
CA ALA A 183 12.07 7.06 0.99
C ALA A 183 12.19 8.52 0.53
N ILE A 184 13.28 9.22 0.86
CA ILE A 184 13.50 10.62 0.46
C ILE A 184 13.72 10.72 -1.05
N THR A 185 14.50 9.82 -1.63
CA THR A 185 14.79 9.82 -3.08
C THR A 185 13.54 9.49 -3.88
N ILE A 186 12.78 8.48 -3.45
CA ILE A 186 11.49 8.12 -4.06
C ILE A 186 10.51 9.30 -3.96
N LEU A 187 10.38 9.95 -2.81
CA LEU A 187 9.51 11.11 -2.61
C LEU A 187 9.82 12.24 -3.60
N ASN A 188 11.10 12.59 -3.73
CA ASN A 188 11.54 13.67 -4.62
C ASN A 188 11.28 13.34 -6.10
N THR A 189 11.50 12.09 -6.50
CA THR A 189 11.25 11.62 -7.86
C THR A 189 9.74 11.56 -8.14
N ALA A 190 8.94 11.03 -7.22
CA ALA A 190 7.49 10.97 -7.31
C ALA A 190 6.85 12.36 -7.43
N LYS A 191 7.32 13.36 -6.66
CA LYS A 191 6.85 14.75 -6.79
C LYS A 191 7.13 15.34 -8.17
N LYS A 192 8.31 15.09 -8.74
CA LYS A 192 8.66 15.55 -10.11
C LYS A 192 7.76 14.87 -11.14
N LYS A 193 7.58 13.57 -11.02
CA LYS A 193 6.73 12.78 -11.93
C LYS A 193 5.27 13.23 -11.84
N GLY A 194 4.69 13.33 -10.65
CA GLY A 194 3.31 13.79 -10.45
C GLY A 194 3.06 15.20 -11.01
N LYS A 195 4.03 16.13 -10.88
CA LYS A 195 3.94 17.46 -11.52
C LYS A 195 3.94 17.35 -13.05
N SER A 196 4.77 16.49 -13.61
CA SER A 196 4.81 16.25 -15.07
C SER A 196 3.49 15.70 -15.57
N ASP A 197 2.94 14.69 -14.89
CA ASP A 197 1.68 14.05 -15.26
C ASP A 197 0.49 15.01 -15.13
N SER A 198 0.45 15.82 -14.07
CA SER A 198 -0.57 16.85 -13.90
C SER A 198 -0.56 17.88 -15.03
N ASN A 199 0.63 18.31 -15.46
CA ASN A 199 0.78 19.24 -16.59
C ASN A 199 0.35 18.59 -17.92
N ARG A 200 0.66 17.29 -18.10
CA ARG A 200 0.22 16.53 -19.28
C ARG A 200 -1.30 16.35 -19.30
N LEU A 201 -1.88 15.96 -18.17
CA LEU A 201 -3.34 15.81 -18.04
C LEU A 201 -4.08 17.13 -18.31
N LYS A 202 -3.52 18.27 -17.85
CA LYS A 202 -4.07 19.59 -18.17
C LYS A 202 -4.12 19.83 -19.67
N ARG A 203 -3.01 19.55 -20.40
CA ARG A 203 -2.96 19.68 -21.87
C ARG A 203 -3.97 18.75 -22.55
N VAL A 204 -4.12 17.50 -22.07
CA VAL A 204 -5.13 16.56 -22.61
C VAL A 204 -6.53 17.15 -22.46
N LYS A 205 -6.89 17.68 -21.29
CA LYS A 205 -8.18 18.30 -21.04
C LYS A 205 -8.41 19.56 -21.88
N GLU A 206 -7.41 20.40 -22.04
CA GLU A 206 -7.47 21.56 -22.94
C GLU A 206 -7.70 21.13 -24.39
N PHE A 207 -7.08 20.04 -24.83
CA PHE A 207 -7.31 19.45 -26.13
C PHE A 207 -8.71 18.88 -26.29
N GLU A 208 -9.28 18.18 -25.31
CA GLU A 208 -10.68 17.70 -25.31
C GLU A 208 -11.67 18.83 -25.52
N TYR A 209 -11.46 19.99 -24.89
CA TYR A 209 -12.34 21.17 -25.03
C TYR A 209 -12.16 21.88 -26.39
N SER A 210 -10.96 21.88 -26.96
CA SER A 210 -10.67 22.58 -28.21
C SER A 210 -11.03 21.79 -29.48
N SER A 211 -10.99 20.46 -29.40
CA SER A 211 -11.10 19.56 -30.55
C SER A 211 -12.53 19.15 -30.91
N ALA A 212 -13.54 19.90 -30.47
CA ALA A 212 -14.94 19.60 -30.77
C ALA A 212 -15.26 19.42 -32.28
N LYS A 213 -14.30 19.57 -33.18
CA LYS A 213 -14.58 19.46 -34.64
C LYS A 213 -13.56 18.76 -35.54
N HIS A 214 -12.30 18.62 -35.21
CA HIS A 214 -11.35 17.88 -36.08
C HIS A 214 -10.19 17.28 -35.29
N ILE A 215 -10.05 16.04 -35.41
CA ILE A 215 -8.97 15.18 -35.01
C ILE A 215 -7.71 15.76 -35.67
N HIS A 216 -6.51 16.00 -35.02
CA HIS A 216 -5.74 14.84 -34.88
C HIS A 216 -4.25 15.02 -34.94
N ASP A 217 -3.75 16.10 -34.41
CA ASP A 217 -2.34 16.09 -34.06
C ASP A 217 -2.18 15.90 -32.56
N PHE A 218 -2.13 14.61 -32.13
CA PHE A 218 -1.87 14.26 -30.74
C PHE A 218 -0.39 14.45 -30.33
N SER A 219 0.49 14.86 -31.25
CA SER A 219 1.94 14.92 -31.02
C SER A 219 2.31 15.75 -29.78
N SER A 220 1.54 16.81 -29.46
CA SER A 220 1.77 17.69 -28.32
C SER A 220 1.37 17.08 -26.96
N ILE A 221 0.59 15.99 -26.96
CA ILE A 221 0.11 15.31 -25.73
C ILE A 221 0.66 13.90 -25.57
N LEU A 222 1.31 13.34 -26.60
CA LEU A 222 2.00 12.06 -26.52
C LEU A 222 3.29 12.17 -25.73
N THR A 223 3.79 11.06 -25.21
CA THR A 223 5.14 10.95 -24.70
C THR A 223 6.15 11.03 -25.84
N ASN A 224 7.36 11.51 -25.55
CA ASN A 224 8.37 11.72 -26.61
C ASN A 224 8.69 10.42 -27.37
N ASP A 225 8.81 9.30 -26.67
CA ASP A 225 9.06 7.98 -27.23
C ASP A 225 7.97 7.54 -28.22
N VAL A 226 6.69 7.76 -27.87
CA VAL A 226 5.56 7.47 -28.77
C VAL A 226 5.53 8.40 -29.95
N ALA A 227 5.73 9.69 -29.74
CA ALA A 227 5.79 10.69 -30.82
C ALA A 227 6.93 10.40 -31.80
N ASP A 228 8.11 10.01 -31.30
CA ASP A 228 9.27 9.65 -32.11
C ASP A 228 9.06 8.33 -32.86
N TYR A 229 8.38 7.35 -32.23
CA TYR A 229 8.03 6.11 -32.92
C TYR A 229 7.10 6.36 -34.10
N ILE A 230 6.07 7.19 -33.92
CA ILE A 230 5.14 7.56 -35.00
C ILE A 230 5.90 8.24 -36.14
N LYS A 231 6.76 9.22 -35.86
CA LYS A 231 7.56 9.93 -36.87
C LYS A 231 8.47 9.01 -37.67
N LYS A 232 8.97 7.91 -37.08
CA LYS A 232 9.89 6.98 -37.75
C LYS A 232 9.19 5.92 -38.56
N ASN A 233 7.92 5.58 -38.24
CA ASN A 233 7.27 4.38 -38.76
C ASN A 233 5.94 4.66 -39.49
N MET A 234 5.45 5.89 -39.44
CA MET A 234 4.22 6.33 -40.13
C MET A 234 4.47 7.56 -40.99
#